data_af49da553ba4a661d09e5663c7aeb52a
#
_entry.id   af49da553ba4a661d09e5663c7aeb52a
#
_cell.length_a   1.000
_cell.length_b   1.000
_cell.length_c   1.000
_cell.angle_alpha   90.00
_cell.angle_beta   90.00
_cell.angle_gamma   90.00
#
_symmetry.space_group_name_H-M   'P 1'
#
loop_
_entity.id
_entity.type
_entity.pdbx_description
1 polymer ?
#
loop_
_entity_poly.entity_id
_entity_poly.type
_entity_poly.pdbx_seq_one_letter_code
_entity_poly.pdbx_strand_id
1 'polypeptide(L)'
;TGTKGAAFAAPFSDGVWYDEKEGKYKMWYMAGGGSYATSGAGVTCYAESTDGIHWTKPTLSVVAGTNIVDYNSERDASVIWLDKQESNASTRYKMFLVARESGKWRYHYKTSPDGKVWRAAVQSEPIADRSTVYKNPFRNVWVYSMRHNVRVDANKLVRARDYNENTDP
;
A
#
# COMPACT_ATOMS: atom_id res chain seq x y z
N THR A 1 -6.67 5.43 -17.05
CA THR A 1 -5.65 5.00 -16.09
C THR A 1 -4.77 6.18 -15.73
N GLY A 2 -4.19 6.22 -14.54
CA GLY A 2 -3.30 7.31 -14.10
C GLY A 2 -1.87 7.19 -14.59
N THR A 3 -1.52 6.07 -15.17
CA THR A 3 -0.19 5.81 -15.70
C THR A 3 -0.25 5.71 -17.22
N LYS A 4 0.63 6.43 -17.91
CA LYS A 4 0.72 6.37 -19.37
C LYS A 4 1.10 4.95 -19.80
N GLY A 5 0.27 4.34 -20.64
CA GLY A 5 0.49 2.99 -21.12
C GLY A 5 0.21 1.87 -20.11
N ALA A 6 -0.44 2.17 -18.99
CA ALA A 6 -0.82 1.13 -18.03
C ALA A 6 -1.84 0.17 -18.64
N ALA A 7 -1.58 -1.14 -18.51
CA ALA A 7 -2.46 -2.19 -19.00
C ALA A 7 -3.64 -2.46 -18.05
N PHE A 8 -3.50 -2.15 -16.77
CA PHE A 8 -4.55 -2.31 -15.77
C PHE A 8 -4.48 -1.22 -14.70
N ALA A 9 -5.60 -1.02 -14.00
CA ALA A 9 -5.70 -0.27 -12.75
C ALA A 9 -6.69 -0.99 -11.84
N ALA A 10 -6.30 -1.24 -10.60
CA ALA A 10 -7.10 -1.99 -9.64
C ALA A 10 -6.95 -1.40 -8.23
N PRO A 11 -8.05 -1.05 -7.55
CA PRO A 11 -8.04 -0.75 -6.11
C PRO A 11 -7.88 -2.07 -5.34
N PHE A 12 -6.69 -2.65 -5.43
CA PHE A 12 -6.42 -4.03 -5.03
C PHE A 12 -6.55 -4.23 -3.51
N SER A 13 -5.63 -3.66 -2.73
CA SER A 13 -5.65 -3.73 -1.27
C SER A 13 -5.24 -2.41 -0.62
N ASP A 14 -5.05 -1.38 -1.43
CA ASP A 14 -4.39 -0.14 -1.02
C ASP A 14 -5.25 0.69 -0.06
N GLY A 15 -6.47 1.02 -0.43
CA GLY A 15 -7.41 1.69 0.46
C GLY A 15 -8.11 2.90 -0.14
N VAL A 16 -9.28 3.17 0.42
CA VAL A 16 -10.09 4.38 0.17
C VAL A 16 -10.44 5.01 1.50
N TRP A 17 -10.16 6.29 1.66
CA TRP A 17 -10.42 7.02 2.91
C TRP A 17 -11.09 8.36 2.64
N TYR A 18 -12.03 8.70 3.50
CA TYR A 18 -12.51 10.08 3.59
C TYR A 18 -11.62 10.86 4.57
N ASP A 19 -10.93 11.86 4.06
CA ASP A 19 -10.13 12.78 4.85
C ASP A 19 -10.98 13.99 5.22
N GLU A 20 -11.46 14.01 6.45
CA GLU A 20 -12.32 15.08 6.99
C GLU A 20 -11.61 16.46 7.01
N LYS A 21 -10.27 16.47 7.17
CA LYS A 21 -9.50 17.72 7.18
C LYS A 21 -9.45 18.38 5.80
N GLU A 22 -9.47 17.58 4.74
CA GLU A 22 -9.45 18.08 3.36
C GLU A 22 -10.85 18.06 2.70
N GLY A 23 -11.84 17.43 3.34
CA GLY A 23 -13.19 17.28 2.79
C GLY A 23 -13.23 16.43 1.52
N LYS A 24 -12.34 15.42 1.42
CA LYS A 24 -12.17 14.64 0.21
C LYS A 24 -12.06 13.15 0.50
N TYR A 25 -12.59 12.35 -0.42
CA TYR A 25 -12.24 10.94 -0.57
C TYR A 25 -10.90 10.82 -1.29
N LYS A 26 -10.04 9.95 -0.78
CA LYS A 26 -8.74 9.64 -1.33
C LYS A 26 -8.65 8.14 -1.60
N MET A 27 -8.21 7.75 -2.78
CA MET A 27 -8.05 6.37 -3.19
C MET A 27 -6.62 6.13 -3.66
N TRP A 28 -6.04 5.05 -3.17
CA TRP A 28 -4.80 4.51 -3.71
C TRP A 28 -5.12 3.21 -4.43
N TYR A 29 -4.41 2.98 -5.51
CA TYR A 29 -4.65 1.82 -6.34
C TYR A 29 -3.40 1.37 -7.08
N MET A 30 -3.33 0.09 -7.38
CA MET A 30 -2.27 -0.45 -8.21
C MET A 30 -2.57 -0.20 -9.68
N ALA A 31 -1.56 0.25 -10.42
CA ALA A 31 -1.60 0.30 -11.88
C ALA A 31 -0.33 -0.31 -12.44
N GLY A 32 -0.44 -1.06 -13.52
CA GLY A 32 0.70 -1.79 -14.06
C GLY A 32 0.63 -2.00 -15.57
N GLY A 33 1.72 -2.49 -16.13
CA GLY A 33 1.94 -2.61 -17.57
C GLY A 33 2.62 -1.38 -18.18
N GLY A 34 2.96 -1.45 -19.46
CA GLY A 34 3.71 -0.40 -20.14
C GLY A 34 5.13 -0.22 -19.60
N SER A 35 5.62 1.01 -19.61
CA SER A 35 7.00 1.33 -19.19
C SER A 35 7.19 1.45 -17.67
N TYR A 36 6.11 1.42 -16.88
CA TYR A 36 6.17 1.65 -15.42
C TYR A 36 6.09 0.38 -14.58
N ALA A 37 5.79 -0.75 -15.18
CA ALA A 37 5.74 -2.01 -14.46
C ALA A 37 6.24 -3.14 -15.35
N THR A 38 7.23 -3.86 -14.89
CA THR A 38 7.74 -5.07 -15.52
C THR A 38 7.06 -6.29 -14.89
N SER A 39 6.89 -7.37 -15.64
CA SER A 39 6.49 -8.68 -15.13
C SER A 39 5.16 -8.73 -14.32
N GLY A 40 4.16 -7.92 -14.68
CA GLY A 40 2.84 -7.97 -14.05
C GLY A 40 2.72 -7.32 -12.68
N ALA A 41 3.80 -6.79 -12.14
CA ALA A 41 3.77 -5.94 -10.95
C ALA A 41 3.31 -4.52 -11.31
N GLY A 42 2.89 -3.74 -10.32
CA GLY A 42 2.36 -2.40 -10.52
C GLY A 42 3.08 -1.35 -9.68
N VAL A 43 2.71 -0.12 -9.92
CA VAL A 43 3.06 1.04 -9.11
C VAL A 43 1.85 1.49 -8.31
N THR A 44 2.04 2.27 -7.24
CA THR A 44 0.93 2.85 -6.49
C THR A 44 0.56 4.21 -7.07
N CYS A 45 -0.70 4.33 -7.46
CA CYS A 45 -1.30 5.55 -7.99
C CYS A 45 -2.31 6.14 -6.99
N TYR A 46 -2.66 7.41 -7.20
CA TYR A 46 -3.57 8.16 -6.36
C TYR A 46 -4.72 8.78 -7.19
N ALA A 47 -5.89 8.83 -6.59
CA ALA A 47 -7.03 9.59 -7.07
C ALA A 47 -7.77 10.24 -5.90
N GLU A 48 -8.48 11.33 -6.16
CA GLU A 48 -9.30 12.02 -5.17
C GLU A 48 -10.68 12.37 -5.71
N SER A 49 -11.65 12.50 -4.81
CA SER A 49 -13.04 12.80 -5.14
C SER A 49 -13.68 13.63 -4.03
N THR A 50 -14.63 14.48 -4.37
CA THR A 50 -15.47 15.22 -3.40
C THR A 50 -16.76 14.49 -3.07
N ASP A 51 -17.19 13.55 -3.90
CA ASP A 51 -18.47 12.84 -3.77
C ASP A 51 -18.35 11.31 -3.67
N GLY A 52 -17.12 10.75 -3.83
CA GLY A 52 -16.86 9.32 -3.83
C GLY A 52 -17.25 8.59 -5.12
N ILE A 53 -17.81 9.31 -6.10
CA ILE A 53 -18.30 8.78 -7.38
C ILE A 53 -17.42 9.25 -8.54
N HIS A 54 -17.20 10.55 -8.63
CA HIS A 54 -16.40 11.18 -9.67
C HIS A 54 -14.96 11.38 -9.17
N TRP A 55 -14.02 10.69 -9.80
CA TRP A 55 -12.62 10.64 -9.36
C TRP A 55 -11.72 11.42 -10.31
N THR A 56 -10.90 12.28 -9.74
CA THR A 56 -9.84 12.98 -10.45
C THR A 56 -8.48 12.38 -10.12
N LYS A 57 -7.56 12.46 -11.08
CA LYS A 57 -6.19 11.97 -10.98
C LYS A 57 -5.24 13.16 -11.10
N PRO A 58 -4.83 13.77 -9.97
CA PRO A 58 -3.99 14.94 -10.01
C PRO A 58 -2.62 14.60 -10.61
N THR A 59 -2.03 15.55 -11.31
CA THR A 59 -0.64 15.46 -11.73
C THR A 59 0.26 15.71 -10.53
N LEU A 60 1.13 14.75 -10.23
CA LEU A 60 2.04 14.77 -9.10
C LEU A 60 3.50 14.82 -9.57
N SER A 61 4.42 15.04 -8.61
CA SER A 61 5.85 15.23 -8.88
C SER A 61 6.70 13.97 -8.67
N VAL A 62 6.15 12.92 -8.04
CA VAL A 62 6.92 11.67 -7.78
C VAL A 62 7.37 11.03 -9.09
N VAL A 63 6.48 10.97 -10.08
CA VAL A 63 6.81 10.72 -11.48
C VAL A 63 6.12 11.80 -12.29
N ALA A 64 6.89 12.68 -12.88
CA ALA A 64 6.39 13.88 -13.57
C ALA A 64 5.31 13.54 -14.62
N GLY A 65 4.21 14.28 -14.58
CA GLY A 65 3.09 14.12 -15.52
C GLY A 65 2.17 12.94 -15.22
N THR A 66 2.30 12.31 -14.05
CA THR A 66 1.46 11.17 -13.63
C THR A 66 0.84 11.41 -12.25
N ASN A 67 -0.04 10.50 -11.82
CA ASN A 67 -0.58 10.44 -10.47
C ASN A 67 0.06 9.30 -9.63
N ILE A 68 1.27 8.89 -9.98
CA ILE A 68 2.04 7.89 -9.21
C ILE A 68 2.50 8.53 -7.90
N VAL A 69 2.28 7.84 -6.79
CA VAL A 69 2.71 8.23 -5.44
C VAL A 69 3.81 7.34 -4.89
N ASP A 70 3.96 6.12 -5.43
CA ASP A 70 5.07 5.23 -5.12
C ASP A 70 5.47 4.44 -6.36
N TYR A 71 6.74 4.59 -6.75
CA TYR A 71 7.31 3.93 -7.92
C TYR A 71 8.14 2.72 -7.51
N ASN A 72 7.49 1.72 -6.91
CA ASN A 72 8.11 0.41 -6.70
C ASN A 72 7.46 -0.59 -7.66
N SER A 73 8.13 -0.88 -8.77
CA SER A 73 7.62 -1.75 -9.83
C SER A 73 7.58 -3.24 -9.45
N GLU A 74 8.16 -3.60 -8.32
CA GLU A 74 8.12 -4.97 -7.78
C GLU A 74 7.16 -5.11 -6.59
N ARG A 75 6.21 -4.18 -6.46
CA ARG A 75 5.19 -4.27 -5.42
C ARG A 75 4.21 -5.42 -5.67
N ASP A 76 3.72 -6.00 -4.59
CA ASP A 76 2.55 -6.88 -4.58
C ASP A 76 1.37 -6.18 -3.87
N ALA A 77 1.06 -6.54 -2.65
CA ALA A 77 0.02 -5.91 -1.85
C ALA A 77 0.51 -4.58 -1.25
N SER A 78 -0.44 -3.70 -0.96
CA SER A 78 -0.21 -2.48 -0.19
C SER A 78 -1.43 -2.19 0.65
N VAL A 79 -1.23 -1.66 1.85
CA VAL A 79 -2.30 -1.11 2.67
C VAL A 79 -1.94 0.32 3.00
N ILE A 80 -2.84 1.24 2.71
CA ILE A 80 -2.70 2.63 3.10
C ILE A 80 -3.78 2.96 4.12
N TRP A 81 -3.35 3.44 5.26
CA TRP A 81 -4.20 3.74 6.41
C TRP A 81 -4.15 5.23 6.75
N LEU A 82 -5.32 5.87 6.84
CA LEU A 82 -5.45 7.17 7.46
C LEU A 82 -5.65 6.99 8.95
N ASP A 83 -4.58 7.21 9.73
CA ASP A 83 -4.64 7.12 11.17
C ASP A 83 -5.21 8.43 11.76
N LYS A 84 -6.50 8.42 12.05
CA LYS A 84 -7.22 9.58 12.61
C LYS A 84 -6.81 9.90 14.05
N GLN A 85 -6.15 8.96 14.74
CA GLN A 85 -5.65 9.12 16.12
C GLN A 85 -4.20 9.61 16.17
N GLU A 86 -3.51 9.64 15.03
CA GLU A 86 -2.14 10.12 14.94
C GLU A 86 -2.06 11.64 15.22
N SER A 87 -1.33 11.99 16.27
CA SER A 87 -1.14 13.38 16.67
C SER A 87 -0.12 14.12 15.79
N ASN A 88 0.87 13.40 15.26
CA ASN A 88 1.85 13.96 14.35
C ASN A 88 1.28 14.05 12.93
N ALA A 89 0.98 15.26 12.49
CA ALA A 89 0.41 15.50 11.16
C ALA A 89 1.31 14.99 10.02
N SER A 90 2.62 14.89 10.22
CA SER A 90 3.57 14.42 9.19
C SER A 90 3.51 12.91 8.94
N THR A 91 2.90 12.14 9.85
CA THR A 91 2.84 10.66 9.82
C THR A 91 1.42 10.12 9.83
N ARG A 92 0.41 10.98 9.61
CA ARG A 92 -1.01 10.60 9.69
C ARG A 92 -1.45 9.55 8.67
N TYR A 93 -0.83 9.49 7.51
CA TYR A 93 -0.99 8.40 6.55
C TYR A 93 0.16 7.41 6.71
N LYS A 94 -0.19 6.14 6.72
CA LYS A 94 0.72 5.02 6.89
C LYS A 94 0.56 4.06 5.71
N MET A 95 1.66 3.73 5.05
CA MET A 95 1.68 2.75 3.96
C MET A 95 2.50 1.54 4.38
N PHE A 96 1.91 0.37 4.24
CA PHE A 96 2.57 -0.92 4.38
C PHE A 96 2.62 -1.57 3.01
N LEU A 97 3.70 -1.34 2.30
CA LEU A 97 3.90 -1.85 0.94
C LEU A 97 4.64 -3.18 1.00
N VAL A 98 4.05 -4.25 0.48
CA VAL A 98 4.73 -5.52 0.25
C VAL A 98 5.42 -5.46 -1.10
N ALA A 99 6.73 -5.43 -1.10
CA ALA A 99 7.51 -5.36 -2.32
C ALA A 99 8.74 -6.28 -2.24
N ARG A 100 9.27 -6.66 -3.41
CA ARG A 100 10.50 -7.42 -3.50
C ARG A 100 11.71 -6.51 -3.41
N GLU A 101 12.67 -6.96 -2.62
CA GLU A 101 14.00 -6.38 -2.54
C GLU A 101 15.02 -7.49 -2.44
N SER A 102 16.00 -7.50 -3.32
CA SER A 102 17.01 -8.56 -3.41
C SER A 102 16.40 -9.96 -3.44
N GLY A 103 15.31 -10.14 -4.19
CA GLY A 103 14.60 -11.40 -4.37
C GLY A 103 13.70 -11.83 -3.21
N LYS A 104 13.61 -11.08 -2.12
CA LYS A 104 12.79 -11.37 -0.94
C LYS A 104 11.67 -10.36 -0.78
N TRP A 105 10.48 -10.83 -0.40
CA TRP A 105 9.36 -9.97 -0.05
C TRP A 105 9.56 -9.38 1.34
N ARG A 106 9.25 -8.07 1.50
CA ARG A 106 9.30 -7.35 2.78
C ARG A 106 8.14 -6.37 2.88
N TYR A 107 7.77 -5.99 4.09
CA TYR A 107 7.05 -4.75 4.29
C TYR A 107 8.02 -3.58 4.17
N HIS A 108 7.61 -2.58 3.42
CA HIS A 108 8.20 -1.26 3.40
C HIS A 108 7.20 -0.32 4.08
N TYR A 109 7.46 0.00 5.32
CA TYR A 109 6.65 0.96 6.04
C TYR A 109 7.05 2.39 5.66
N LYS A 110 6.07 3.19 5.29
CA LYS A 110 6.26 4.59 4.88
C LYS A 110 5.18 5.45 5.53
N THR A 111 5.49 6.73 5.75
CA THR A 111 4.56 7.71 6.30
C THR A 111 4.41 8.91 5.38
N SER A 112 3.27 9.61 5.51
CA SER A 112 2.97 10.78 4.70
C SER A 112 2.03 11.73 5.45
N PRO A 113 2.17 13.06 5.27
CA PRO A 113 1.20 14.04 5.78
C PRO A 113 -0.08 14.09 4.97
N ASP A 114 -0.04 13.75 3.69
CA ASP A 114 -1.10 14.00 2.71
C ASP A 114 -1.50 12.76 1.88
N GLY A 115 -0.73 11.68 2.00
CA GLY A 115 -0.91 10.45 1.23
C GLY A 115 -0.39 10.52 -0.21
N LYS A 116 0.33 11.57 -0.58
CA LYS A 116 0.87 11.81 -1.92
C LYS A 116 2.39 11.71 -1.96
N VAL A 117 3.06 12.29 -0.96
CA VAL A 117 4.52 12.23 -0.83
C VAL A 117 4.87 11.35 0.36
N TRP A 118 5.59 10.28 0.12
CA TRP A 118 5.90 9.25 1.10
C TRP A 118 7.35 9.28 1.54
N ARG A 119 7.58 9.08 2.83
CA ARG A 119 8.91 8.94 3.43
C ARG A 119 9.07 7.52 3.95
N ALA A 120 10.14 6.84 3.53
CA ALA A 120 10.49 5.54 4.06
C ALA A 120 10.83 5.65 5.56
N ALA A 121 10.31 4.74 6.36
CA ALA A 121 10.59 4.67 7.79
C ALA A 121 11.38 3.40 8.12
N VAL A 122 10.81 2.21 7.86
CA VAL A 122 11.44 0.94 8.21
C VAL A 122 11.08 -0.16 7.21
N GLN A 123 11.90 -1.18 7.15
CA GLN A 123 11.61 -2.45 6.45
C GLN A 123 11.52 -3.59 7.45
N SER A 124 10.67 -4.57 7.15
CA SER A 124 10.58 -5.80 7.94
C SER A 124 11.66 -6.82 7.57
N GLU A 125 11.81 -7.84 8.41
CA GLU A 125 12.40 -9.10 7.99
C GLU A 125 11.62 -9.71 6.80
N PRO A 126 12.21 -10.68 6.07
CA PRO A 126 11.52 -11.32 4.95
C PRO A 126 10.19 -11.95 5.35
N ILE A 127 9.19 -11.70 4.54
CA ILE A 127 7.83 -12.24 4.63
C ILE A 127 7.48 -12.95 3.31
N ALA A 128 6.20 -13.21 3.04
CA ALA A 128 5.75 -13.64 1.71
C ALA A 128 4.79 -12.63 1.09
N ASP A 129 4.51 -12.80 -0.20
CA ASP A 129 3.53 -12.02 -0.94
C ASP A 129 2.13 -12.05 -0.30
N ARG A 130 1.25 -11.11 -0.64
CA ARG A 130 -0.13 -11.05 -0.12
C ARG A 130 -0.25 -10.90 1.40
N SER A 131 0.82 -10.47 2.08
CA SER A 131 0.73 -10.08 3.48
C SER A 131 -0.02 -8.76 3.62
N THR A 132 -0.76 -8.58 4.71
CA THR A 132 -1.60 -7.40 4.93
C THR A 132 -1.53 -6.90 6.38
N VAL A 133 -1.83 -5.63 6.57
CA VAL A 133 -1.86 -4.96 7.88
C VAL A 133 -3.18 -4.21 8.02
N TYR A 134 -3.73 -4.18 9.21
CA TYR A 134 -4.86 -3.31 9.54
C TYR A 134 -4.81 -2.88 11.01
N LYS A 135 -5.46 -1.79 11.34
CA LYS A 135 -5.62 -1.37 12.74
C LYS A 135 -6.92 -1.93 13.31
N ASN A 136 -6.82 -2.67 14.41
CA ASN A 136 -7.98 -3.15 15.15
C ASN A 136 -8.53 -1.98 16.01
N PRO A 137 -9.72 -1.44 15.69
CA PRO A 137 -10.23 -0.26 16.39
C PRO A 137 -10.68 -0.56 17.83
N PHE A 138 -11.00 -1.82 18.14
CA PHE A 138 -11.48 -2.22 19.47
C PHE A 138 -10.35 -2.35 20.49
N ARG A 139 -9.17 -2.76 20.03
CA ARG A 139 -7.98 -2.95 20.89
C ARG A 139 -6.91 -1.91 20.64
N ASN A 140 -7.10 -1.03 19.66
CA ASN A 140 -6.16 0.01 19.26
C ASN A 140 -4.74 -0.52 18.94
N VAL A 141 -4.66 -1.69 18.31
CA VAL A 141 -3.41 -2.33 17.91
C VAL A 141 -3.34 -2.50 16.40
N TRP A 142 -2.14 -2.49 15.86
CA TRP A 142 -1.87 -2.90 14.48
C TRP A 142 -1.80 -4.41 14.43
N VAL A 143 -2.51 -4.99 13.47
CA VAL A 143 -2.54 -6.44 13.25
C VAL A 143 -1.84 -6.74 11.94
N TYR A 144 -0.83 -7.57 12.01
CA TYR A 144 -0.05 -8.04 10.87
C TYR A 144 -0.48 -9.46 10.54
N SER A 145 -1.07 -9.64 9.36
CA SER A 145 -1.43 -10.95 8.81
C SER A 145 -0.41 -11.33 7.74
N MET A 146 0.65 -11.99 8.15
CA MET A 146 1.79 -12.30 7.30
C MET A 146 1.62 -13.67 6.67
N ARG A 147 1.65 -13.71 5.34
CA ARG A 147 1.59 -14.99 4.63
C ARG A 147 2.94 -15.70 4.69
N HIS A 148 2.90 -17.01 4.89
CA HIS A 148 4.03 -17.89 4.74
C HIS A 148 3.62 -19.25 4.15
N ASN A 149 4.60 -20.09 3.86
CA ASN A 149 4.35 -21.47 3.42
C ASN A 149 4.75 -22.44 4.53
N VAL A 150 3.84 -23.33 4.88
CA VAL A 150 4.09 -24.44 5.82
C VAL A 150 4.27 -25.72 5.03
N ARG A 151 5.35 -26.43 5.31
CA ARG A 151 5.58 -27.78 4.79
C ARG A 151 4.79 -28.79 5.63
N VAL A 152 3.80 -29.42 5.04
CA VAL A 152 2.96 -30.43 5.73
C VAL A 152 3.46 -31.86 5.48
N ASP A 153 4.15 -32.08 4.36
CA ASP A 153 4.88 -33.33 4.07
C ASP A 153 6.03 -33.07 3.08
N ALA A 154 6.75 -34.12 2.68
CA ALA A 154 7.94 -34.02 1.81
C ALA A 154 7.64 -33.26 0.48
N ASN A 155 6.43 -33.39 -0.05
CA ASN A 155 6.05 -32.88 -1.37
C ASN A 155 4.97 -31.79 -1.34
N LYS A 156 4.47 -31.42 -0.15
CA LYS A 156 3.33 -30.51 -0.03
C LYS A 156 3.64 -29.29 0.82
N LEU A 157 3.54 -28.13 0.18
CA LEU A 157 3.52 -26.83 0.83
C LEU A 157 2.08 -26.30 0.83
N VAL A 158 1.63 -25.78 1.95
CA VAL A 158 0.36 -25.05 2.07
C VAL A 158 0.60 -23.61 2.48
N ARG A 159 -0.27 -22.72 2.02
CA ARG A 159 -0.26 -21.34 2.43
C ARG A 159 -0.89 -21.22 3.81
N ALA A 160 -0.21 -20.54 4.70
CA ALA A 160 -0.69 -20.20 6.05
C ALA A 160 -0.51 -18.69 6.31
N ARG A 161 -0.99 -18.23 7.44
CA ARG A 161 -0.80 -16.85 7.89
C ARG A 161 -0.39 -16.84 9.35
N ASP A 162 0.63 -16.05 9.64
CA ASP A 162 0.98 -15.65 11.00
C ASP A 162 0.17 -14.44 11.39
N TYR A 163 -0.20 -14.40 12.64
CA TYR A 163 -0.89 -13.28 13.27
C TYR A 163 0.02 -12.65 14.31
N ASN A 164 0.30 -11.37 14.16
CA ASN A 164 1.05 -10.59 15.13
C ASN A 164 0.35 -9.26 15.39
N GLU A 165 0.57 -8.71 16.58
CA GLU A 165 0.03 -7.42 16.98
C GLU A 165 1.12 -6.52 17.55
N ASN A 166 0.95 -5.21 17.36
CA ASN A 166 1.77 -4.20 17.98
C ASN A 166 0.94 -2.92 18.21
N THR A 167 1.28 -2.16 19.22
CA THR A 167 0.70 -0.83 19.48
C THR A 167 1.22 0.21 18.50
N ASP A 168 2.48 0.06 18.07
CA ASP A 168 3.12 0.91 17.05
C ASP A 168 3.08 0.23 15.67
N PRO A 169 2.94 1.00 14.58
CA PRO A 169 2.92 0.48 13.22
C PRO A 169 4.27 -0.03 12.73
#